data_775b6fc2b5b61b07a1868fbd950597fb
#
_entry.id   775b6fc2b5b61b07a1868fbd950597fb
#
_cell.length_a   1.000
_cell.length_b   1.000
_cell.length_c   1.000
_cell.angle_alpha   90.00
_cell.angle_beta   90.00
_cell.angle_gamma   90.00
#
_symmetry.space_group_name_H-M   'P 1'
#
loop_
_entity.id
_entity.type
_entity.pdbx_description
1 polymer ?
#
loop_
_entity_poly.entity_id
_entity_poly.type
_entity_poly.pdbx_seq_one_letter_code
_entity_poly.pdbx_strand_id
1 'polypeptide(L)'
;MRLLTLQLFLAISLVQARNDAPPNSERTWAPPNLANYERELADQRLNSAEGASRAWINPQKIYGLAELIDVAERNNPETRVAWERARQAAAAVGLSESAYYPFLVASAAAGYDRAFIPFPTLSVNRTELLTNPIAAVRITGGGSLVTEARVYRAELDAKWLLLDFGERSSVVASAKEQLIMANVGFNATHQKIVFEVTDRFYQLGTARQKVLVAQSSLEAAQTVEQAVQARVDNGLATRPELLQAQQQSAQTAFDVEATSGVESDARVALVESIGLLPTVPLHVADLGQRSTSEQASGSVDELISRALSQRPDLVAKLANVYAKQDQIKKVRAEYYPKLAVDAHVSETELDVSIADSKYFGDHRPTIGVFLTASVPIFDGFGRRYKMEAAEAELHGAESELAGARDSAVREVWKAYTDFKTALRKQDSAAKLMTASQNAFDAVLESYKNGLSTYPEIVSAQRNLASARSVSHDTQSAIFTSATALALSTGDLARPSNRPLRPRVVRPLER
;
A
#
# COMPACT_ATOMS: atom_id res chain seq x y z
N MET A 1 -35.65 -37.45 15.18
CA MET A 1 -35.11 -36.20 15.69
C MET A 1 -33.70 -36.30 16.29
N ARG A 2 -33.37 -37.26 17.15
CA ARG A 2 -32.01 -37.41 17.74
C ARG A 2 -30.88 -37.75 16.72
N LEU A 3 -31.18 -38.43 15.63
CA LEU A 3 -30.19 -38.76 14.59
C LEU A 3 -29.84 -37.58 13.66
N LEU A 4 -30.80 -36.71 13.34
CA LEU A 4 -30.53 -35.51 12.52
C LEU A 4 -29.74 -34.42 13.28
N THR A 5 -30.01 -34.25 14.60
CA THR A 5 -29.22 -33.32 15.41
C THR A 5 -27.82 -33.81 15.64
N LEU A 6 -27.60 -35.13 15.71
CA LEU A 6 -26.26 -35.71 15.84
C LEU A 6 -25.45 -35.56 14.54
N GLN A 7 -26.08 -35.68 13.38
CA GLN A 7 -25.43 -35.45 12.08
C GLN A 7 -25.09 -33.97 11.85
N LEU A 8 -25.94 -33.02 12.28
CA LEU A 8 -25.66 -31.60 12.19
C LEU A 8 -24.49 -31.20 13.14
N PHE A 9 -24.42 -31.76 14.34
CA PHE A 9 -23.29 -31.55 15.27
C PHE A 9 -21.99 -32.22 14.77
N LEU A 10 -22.09 -33.40 14.12
CA LEU A 10 -20.92 -34.02 13.48
C LEU A 10 -20.44 -33.25 12.25
N ALA A 11 -21.34 -32.65 11.46
CA ALA A 11 -20.97 -31.80 10.33
C ALA A 11 -20.34 -30.46 10.77
N ILE A 12 -20.77 -29.88 11.88
CA ILE A 12 -20.18 -28.66 12.45
C ILE A 12 -18.81 -28.94 13.06
N SER A 13 -18.58 -30.14 13.63
CA SER A 13 -17.26 -30.49 14.16
C SER A 13 -16.22 -30.84 13.09
N LEU A 14 -16.63 -31.05 11.82
CA LEU A 14 -15.71 -31.30 10.69
C LEU A 14 -15.29 -30.03 9.95
N VAL A 15 -15.88 -28.88 10.23
CA VAL A 15 -15.49 -27.55 9.69
C VAL A 15 -14.81 -26.69 10.77
N GLN A 16 -14.13 -27.27 11.73
CA GLN A 16 -13.05 -26.57 12.38
C GLN A 16 -11.90 -26.48 11.38
N ALA A 17 -11.88 -25.40 10.59
CA ALA A 17 -10.67 -24.95 9.94
C ALA A 17 -9.61 -24.87 11.04
N ARG A 18 -8.69 -25.80 11.06
CA ARG A 18 -7.53 -25.77 11.95
C ARG A 18 -6.75 -24.51 11.58
N ASN A 19 -6.95 -23.46 12.33
CA ASN A 19 -6.01 -22.36 12.42
C ASN A 19 -4.79 -22.90 13.16
N ASP A 20 -4.04 -23.80 12.52
CA ASP A 20 -2.84 -24.38 13.07
C ASP A 20 -1.76 -23.30 13.03
N ALA A 21 -1.65 -22.54 14.09
CA ALA A 21 -0.45 -21.74 14.34
C ALA A 21 0.78 -22.67 14.44
N PRO A 22 1.99 -22.18 14.12
CA PRO A 22 3.20 -22.96 14.34
C PRO A 22 3.23 -23.57 15.76
N PRO A 23 3.48 -24.87 15.92
CA PRO A 23 3.39 -25.54 17.23
C PRO A 23 4.46 -25.07 18.22
N ASN A 24 5.57 -24.52 17.71
CA ASN A 24 6.64 -23.88 18.50
C ASN A 24 7.48 -22.95 17.62
N SER A 25 8.35 -22.14 18.21
CA SER A 25 9.24 -21.20 17.51
C SER A 25 10.39 -21.85 16.73
N GLU A 26 10.61 -23.15 16.90
CA GLU A 26 11.76 -23.87 16.34
C GLU A 26 11.43 -24.63 15.05
N ARG A 27 10.15 -24.79 14.74
CA ARG A 27 9.70 -25.50 13.55
C ARG A 27 9.06 -24.56 12.54
N THR A 28 9.53 -24.64 11.31
CA THR A 28 8.92 -23.95 10.18
C THR A 28 7.50 -24.49 9.95
N TRP A 29 6.56 -23.60 9.71
CA TRP A 29 5.19 -23.94 9.38
C TRP A 29 4.98 -23.86 7.86
N ALA A 30 4.20 -24.78 7.32
CA ALA A 30 3.76 -24.74 5.93
C ALA A 30 2.24 -24.89 5.87
N PRO A 31 1.55 -24.19 4.93
CA PRO A 31 0.11 -24.31 4.77
C PRO A 31 -0.28 -25.75 4.36
N PRO A 32 -1.45 -26.26 4.77
CA PRO A 32 -1.89 -27.62 4.47
C PRO A 32 -1.89 -27.99 2.98
N ASN A 33 -2.01 -26.99 2.11
CA ASN A 33 -2.06 -27.14 0.65
C ASN A 33 -0.86 -26.45 -0.04
N LEU A 34 0.34 -26.52 0.56
CA LEU A 34 1.55 -25.86 0.03
C LEU A 34 1.78 -26.12 -1.46
N ALA A 35 1.63 -27.36 -1.91
CA ALA A 35 1.80 -27.74 -3.32
C ALA A 35 0.81 -27.05 -4.28
N ASN A 36 -0.36 -26.62 -3.80
CA ASN A 36 -1.28 -25.83 -4.60
C ASN A 36 -0.82 -24.38 -4.71
N TYR A 37 -0.38 -23.78 -3.59
CA TYR A 37 0.22 -22.44 -3.61
C TYR A 37 1.46 -22.38 -4.48
N GLU A 38 2.34 -23.38 -4.41
CA GLU A 38 3.55 -23.46 -5.23
C GLU A 38 3.22 -23.54 -6.72
N ARG A 39 2.23 -24.36 -7.10
CA ARG A 39 1.75 -24.46 -8.51
C ARG A 39 1.16 -23.14 -8.99
N GLU A 40 0.27 -22.55 -8.19
CA GLU A 40 -0.37 -21.28 -8.55
C GLU A 40 0.64 -20.14 -8.68
N LEU A 41 1.64 -20.08 -7.78
CA LEU A 41 2.74 -19.11 -7.87
C LEU A 41 3.63 -19.35 -9.10
N ALA A 42 3.86 -20.62 -9.48
CA ALA A 42 4.60 -20.95 -10.69
C ALA A 42 3.83 -20.54 -11.96
N ASP A 43 2.54 -20.82 -12.03
CA ASP A 43 1.66 -20.44 -13.14
C ASP A 43 1.53 -18.92 -13.26
N GLN A 44 1.42 -18.19 -12.14
CA GLN A 44 1.41 -16.74 -12.13
C GLN A 44 2.73 -16.14 -12.60
N ARG A 45 3.88 -16.73 -12.26
CA ARG A 45 5.19 -16.31 -12.75
C ARG A 45 5.33 -16.49 -14.26
N LEU A 46 4.89 -17.60 -14.80
CA LEU A 46 4.93 -17.85 -16.24
C LEU A 46 4.05 -16.88 -17.01
N ASN A 47 2.83 -16.63 -16.54
CA ASN A 47 1.88 -15.72 -17.17
C ASN A 47 2.30 -14.23 -17.06
N SER A 48 2.91 -13.82 -15.95
CA SER A 48 3.39 -12.45 -15.76
C SER A 48 4.72 -12.18 -16.46
N ALA A 49 5.62 -13.16 -16.56
CA ALA A 49 6.90 -13.00 -17.23
C ALA A 49 6.77 -12.89 -18.76
N GLU A 50 5.82 -13.59 -19.37
CA GLU A 50 5.64 -13.57 -20.82
C GLU A 50 4.77 -12.42 -21.33
N GLY A 51 3.77 -11.99 -20.57
CA GLY A 51 2.79 -10.99 -21.02
C GLY A 51 3.18 -9.54 -20.76
N ALA A 52 3.71 -9.23 -19.58
CA ALA A 52 3.90 -7.84 -19.14
C ALA A 52 5.26 -7.24 -19.54
N SER A 53 6.34 -8.04 -19.54
CA SER A 53 7.70 -7.50 -19.74
C SER A 53 8.06 -7.25 -21.21
N ARG A 54 7.48 -7.98 -22.16
CA ARG A 54 7.84 -7.87 -23.58
C ARG A 54 7.13 -6.79 -24.35
N ALA A 55 5.99 -6.33 -23.91
CA ALA A 55 5.15 -5.43 -24.70
C ALA A 55 5.63 -3.95 -24.74
N TRP A 56 6.49 -3.52 -23.80
CA TRP A 56 6.78 -2.10 -23.57
C TRP A 56 8.24 -1.69 -23.77
N ILE A 57 9.18 -2.63 -23.79
CA ILE A 57 10.61 -2.32 -23.94
C ILE A 57 11.14 -2.87 -25.27
N ASN A 58 11.66 -1.97 -26.07
CA ASN A 58 12.43 -2.32 -27.25
C ASN A 58 13.89 -2.59 -26.85
N PRO A 59 14.39 -3.84 -26.99
CA PRO A 59 15.74 -4.20 -26.59
C PRO A 59 16.85 -3.44 -27.32
N GLN A 60 16.55 -2.81 -28.47
CA GLN A 60 17.52 -2.08 -29.28
C GLN A 60 17.52 -0.57 -29.00
N LYS A 61 16.56 -0.09 -28.17
CA LYS A 61 16.43 1.33 -27.88
C LYS A 61 17.21 1.69 -26.62
N ILE A 62 17.91 2.81 -26.69
CA ILE A 62 18.54 3.46 -25.55
C ILE A 62 17.53 4.37 -24.87
N TYR A 63 17.22 4.11 -23.60
CA TYR A 63 16.21 4.83 -22.84
C TYR A 63 16.82 5.96 -22.02
N GLY A 64 16.26 7.16 -22.17
CA GLY A 64 16.57 8.30 -21.32
C GLY A 64 15.75 8.28 -20.03
N LEU A 65 16.13 9.12 -19.04
CA LEU A 65 15.45 9.21 -17.74
C LEU A 65 13.94 9.45 -17.86
N ALA A 66 13.49 10.40 -18.72
CA ALA A 66 12.08 10.70 -18.86
C ALA A 66 11.26 9.50 -19.39
N GLU A 67 11.82 8.75 -20.33
CA GLU A 67 11.17 7.56 -20.87
C GLU A 67 11.11 6.42 -19.85
N LEU A 68 12.14 6.28 -18.98
CA LEU A 68 12.14 5.31 -17.90
C LEU A 68 11.09 5.64 -16.83
N ILE A 69 10.89 6.93 -16.53
CA ILE A 69 9.82 7.39 -15.65
C ILE A 69 8.46 7.04 -16.24
N ASP A 70 8.21 7.31 -17.53
CA ASP A 70 6.95 6.96 -18.19
C ASP A 70 6.66 5.45 -18.16
N VAL A 71 7.71 4.64 -18.32
CA VAL A 71 7.59 3.17 -18.23
C VAL A 71 7.28 2.74 -16.79
N ALA A 72 7.95 3.32 -15.81
CA ALA A 72 7.75 3.03 -14.39
C ALA A 72 6.31 3.37 -13.95
N GLU A 73 5.81 4.55 -14.31
CA GLU A 73 4.44 4.97 -13.96
C GLU A 73 3.36 4.01 -14.49
N ARG A 74 3.61 3.36 -15.63
CA ARG A 74 2.69 2.40 -16.24
C ARG A 74 2.80 0.99 -15.69
N ASN A 75 4.01 0.56 -15.30
CA ASN A 75 4.30 -0.85 -15.00
C ASN A 75 4.51 -1.12 -13.50
N ASN A 76 4.84 -0.11 -12.70
CA ASN A 76 5.16 -0.32 -11.31
C ASN A 76 3.92 -0.79 -10.52
N PRO A 77 3.99 -1.93 -9.82
CA PRO A 77 2.87 -2.44 -9.02
C PRO A 77 2.39 -1.48 -7.93
N GLU A 78 3.27 -0.63 -7.37
CA GLU A 78 2.89 0.35 -6.33
C GLU A 78 1.88 1.38 -6.86
N THR A 79 2.04 1.86 -8.11
CA THR A 79 1.07 2.78 -8.71
C THR A 79 -0.30 2.12 -8.86
N ARG A 80 -0.32 0.85 -9.27
CA ARG A 80 -1.56 0.08 -9.43
C ARG A 80 -2.24 -0.13 -8.08
N VAL A 81 -1.49 -0.49 -7.04
CA VAL A 81 -2.03 -0.64 -5.68
C VAL A 81 -2.61 0.68 -5.17
N ALA A 82 -1.91 1.80 -5.35
CA ALA A 82 -2.37 3.12 -4.93
C ALA A 82 -3.65 3.53 -5.70
N TRP A 83 -3.74 3.24 -6.99
CA TRP A 83 -4.93 3.47 -7.80
C TRP A 83 -6.12 2.62 -7.34
N GLU A 84 -5.92 1.33 -7.05
CA GLU A 84 -7.01 0.47 -6.55
C GLU A 84 -7.49 0.92 -5.16
N ARG A 85 -6.60 1.43 -4.30
CA ARG A 85 -6.99 2.06 -3.03
C ARG A 85 -7.88 3.30 -3.24
N ALA A 86 -7.54 4.14 -4.23
CA ALA A 86 -8.38 5.28 -4.58
C ALA A 86 -9.77 4.83 -5.10
N ARG A 87 -9.83 3.77 -5.92
CA ARG A 87 -11.10 3.17 -6.36
C ARG A 87 -11.91 2.58 -5.20
N GLN A 88 -11.24 1.90 -4.27
CA GLN A 88 -11.87 1.37 -3.06
C GLN A 88 -12.49 2.51 -2.23
N ALA A 89 -11.76 3.60 -2.03
CA ALA A 89 -12.28 4.77 -1.32
C ALA A 89 -13.46 5.42 -2.06
N ALA A 90 -13.43 5.49 -3.39
CA ALA A 90 -14.56 5.98 -4.18
C ALA A 90 -15.80 5.08 -4.04
N ALA A 91 -15.60 3.76 -4.04
CA ALA A 91 -16.70 2.81 -3.79
C ALA A 91 -17.27 2.93 -2.36
N ALA A 92 -16.42 3.23 -1.35
CA ALA A 92 -16.85 3.48 0.03
C ALA A 92 -17.71 4.74 0.15
N VAL A 93 -17.45 5.79 -0.64
CA VAL A 93 -18.35 6.95 -0.75
C VAL A 93 -19.71 6.53 -1.28
N GLY A 94 -19.76 5.77 -2.39
CA GLY A 94 -21.02 5.26 -2.95
C GLY A 94 -21.78 4.37 -1.97
N LEU A 95 -21.08 3.52 -1.21
CA LEU A 95 -21.67 2.71 -0.14
C LEU A 95 -22.25 3.61 0.97
N SER A 96 -21.56 4.67 1.36
CA SER A 96 -22.08 5.62 2.36
C SER A 96 -23.31 6.38 1.84
N GLU A 97 -23.33 6.74 0.56
CA GLU A 97 -24.44 7.41 -0.10
C GLU A 97 -25.67 6.46 -0.27
N SER A 98 -25.47 5.14 -0.30
CA SER A 98 -26.57 4.18 -0.39
C SER A 98 -27.53 4.27 0.79
N ALA A 99 -27.08 4.75 1.96
CA ALA A 99 -27.94 4.97 3.14
C ALA A 99 -29.04 6.05 2.94
N TYR A 100 -28.99 6.84 1.87
CA TYR A 100 -30.08 7.77 1.51
C TYR A 100 -31.26 7.09 0.80
N TYR A 101 -31.06 5.89 0.28
CA TYR A 101 -32.07 5.13 -0.46
C TYR A 101 -32.80 4.14 0.44
N PRO A 102 -34.02 3.73 0.09
CA PRO A 102 -34.73 2.67 0.80
C PRO A 102 -34.00 1.34 0.63
N PHE A 103 -33.97 0.55 1.70
CA PHE A 103 -33.43 -0.80 1.72
C PHE A 103 -34.56 -1.82 1.57
N LEU A 104 -34.52 -2.64 0.53
CA LEU A 104 -35.54 -3.65 0.22
C LEU A 104 -34.96 -5.03 0.49
N VAL A 105 -35.72 -5.85 1.25
CA VAL A 105 -35.35 -7.23 1.54
C VAL A 105 -36.54 -8.12 1.20
N ALA A 106 -36.31 -9.14 0.40
CA ALA A 106 -37.26 -10.24 0.22
C ALA A 106 -36.76 -11.44 1.03
N SER A 107 -37.64 -12.01 1.83
CA SER A 107 -37.38 -13.21 2.62
C SER A 107 -38.46 -14.28 2.40
N ALA A 108 -38.04 -15.53 2.47
CA ALA A 108 -38.95 -16.66 2.48
C ALA A 108 -38.54 -17.63 3.58
N ALA A 109 -39.53 -18.12 4.33
CA ALA A 109 -39.31 -19.08 5.40
C ALA A 109 -40.31 -20.22 5.29
N ALA A 110 -39.84 -21.44 5.50
CA ALA A 110 -40.67 -22.62 5.65
C ALA A 110 -40.31 -23.29 6.98
N GLY A 111 -41.33 -23.59 7.80
CA GLY A 111 -41.13 -24.15 9.11
C GLY A 111 -42.11 -25.28 9.40
N TYR A 112 -41.68 -26.25 10.20
CA TYR A 112 -42.51 -27.27 10.81
C TYR A 112 -42.20 -27.29 12.30
N ASP A 113 -43.27 -27.12 13.09
CA ASP A 113 -43.21 -27.21 14.54
C ASP A 113 -44.14 -28.29 15.04
N ARG A 114 -43.67 -29.09 15.97
CA ARG A 114 -44.46 -30.11 16.65
C ARG A 114 -44.34 -29.90 18.14
N ALA A 115 -45.41 -29.41 18.73
CA ALA A 115 -45.48 -29.15 20.15
C ALA A 115 -46.39 -30.15 20.88
N PHE A 116 -45.98 -30.50 22.08
CA PHE A 116 -46.76 -31.30 23.01
C PHE A 116 -47.31 -30.37 24.08
N ILE A 117 -48.57 -30.04 24.00
CA ILE A 117 -49.26 -29.18 24.96
C ILE A 117 -49.90 -30.06 26.02
N PRO A 118 -49.37 -30.08 27.28
CA PRO A 118 -50.01 -30.82 28.34
C PRO A 118 -51.33 -30.15 28.71
N PHE A 119 -52.38 -30.93 28.78
CA PHE A 119 -53.65 -30.45 29.29
C PHE A 119 -54.21 -31.39 30.37
N PRO A 120 -54.87 -30.86 31.40
CA PRO A 120 -55.47 -31.67 32.40
C PRO A 120 -56.71 -32.41 31.86
N THR A 121 -56.79 -33.72 32.09
CA THR A 121 -58.01 -34.47 31.81
C THR A 121 -58.97 -34.36 33.01
N LEU A 122 -60.17 -33.99 32.69
CA LEU A 122 -61.28 -33.98 33.69
C LEU A 122 -61.94 -35.35 33.71
N SER A 123 -61.81 -36.04 34.80
CA SER A 123 -62.56 -37.25 35.05
C SER A 123 -63.79 -36.94 35.93
N VAL A 124 -64.96 -37.36 35.44
CA VAL A 124 -66.22 -37.15 36.18
C VAL A 124 -66.70 -38.51 36.68
N ASN A 125 -66.71 -38.65 37.99
CA ASN A 125 -67.28 -39.85 38.62
C ASN A 125 -68.80 -39.73 38.67
N ARG A 126 -69.49 -40.50 37.82
CA ARG A 126 -70.95 -40.48 37.71
C ARG A 126 -71.68 -40.86 39.00
N THR A 127 -71.05 -41.67 39.86
CA THR A 127 -71.62 -42.08 41.11
C THR A 127 -71.59 -40.98 42.17
N GLU A 128 -70.52 -40.19 42.22
CA GLU A 128 -70.35 -39.06 43.11
C GLU A 128 -71.07 -37.80 42.62
N LEU A 129 -71.39 -37.71 41.34
CA LEU A 129 -72.11 -36.58 40.77
C LEU A 129 -73.46 -36.30 41.41
N LEU A 130 -74.15 -37.37 41.87
CA LEU A 130 -75.48 -37.28 42.51
C LEU A 130 -75.39 -36.92 43.98
N THR A 131 -74.27 -37.19 44.67
CA THR A 131 -74.11 -36.97 46.12
C THR A 131 -73.23 -35.79 46.43
N ASN A 132 -72.20 -35.52 45.63
CA ASN A 132 -71.30 -34.40 45.81
C ASN A 132 -70.75 -33.93 44.45
N PRO A 133 -71.44 -33.01 43.76
CA PRO A 133 -71.05 -32.63 42.38
C PRO A 133 -69.71 -31.94 42.28
N ILE A 134 -69.18 -31.29 43.34
CA ILE A 134 -67.90 -30.63 43.33
C ILE A 134 -66.73 -31.63 43.43
N ALA A 135 -66.95 -32.72 44.27
CA ALA A 135 -65.96 -33.77 44.40
C ALA A 135 -65.96 -34.79 43.27
N ALA A 136 -67.01 -34.82 42.48
CA ALA A 136 -67.20 -35.74 41.36
C ALA A 136 -66.28 -35.33 40.15
N VAL A 137 -65.84 -34.07 40.08
CA VAL A 137 -64.96 -33.61 39.05
C VAL A 137 -63.48 -33.58 39.59
N ARG A 138 -62.67 -34.49 39.13
CA ARG A 138 -61.26 -34.55 39.47
C ARG A 138 -60.41 -34.17 38.28
N ILE A 139 -59.47 -33.26 38.50
CA ILE A 139 -58.45 -32.96 37.53
C ILE A 139 -57.40 -34.07 37.68
N THR A 140 -57.39 -34.99 36.75
CA THR A 140 -56.36 -36.03 36.66
C THR A 140 -55.39 -35.54 35.62
N GLY A 141 -54.11 -35.42 36.03
CA GLY A 141 -53.07 -34.97 35.11
C GLY A 141 -52.82 -35.99 33.99
N GLY A 142 -52.47 -35.49 32.81
CA GLY A 142 -51.71 -36.31 31.96
C GLY A 142 -52.17 -36.55 30.51
N GLY A 143 -53.08 -35.80 29.94
CA GLY A 143 -53.23 -35.77 28.50
C GLY A 143 -52.17 -34.86 27.86
N SER A 144 -51.59 -35.22 26.75
CA SER A 144 -50.83 -34.31 25.90
C SER A 144 -51.55 -34.17 24.54
N LEU A 145 -51.81 -32.94 24.16
CA LEU A 145 -52.29 -32.64 22.84
C LEU A 145 -51.08 -32.45 21.92
N VAL A 146 -50.99 -33.23 20.89
CA VAL A 146 -49.97 -33.06 19.85
C VAL A 146 -50.51 -32.04 18.87
N THR A 147 -49.83 -30.91 18.77
CA THR A 147 -50.09 -29.90 17.76
C THR A 147 -48.96 -29.89 16.74
N GLU A 148 -49.28 -29.92 15.46
CA GLU A 148 -48.32 -29.77 14.36
C GLU A 148 -48.70 -28.53 13.59
N ALA A 149 -47.70 -27.63 13.42
CA ALA A 149 -47.87 -26.41 12.66
C ALA A 149 -46.85 -26.40 11.48
N ARG A 150 -47.37 -26.14 10.30
CA ARG A 150 -46.57 -25.86 9.11
C ARG A 150 -46.76 -24.41 8.76
N VAL A 151 -45.66 -23.71 8.61
CA VAL A 151 -45.65 -22.27 8.30
C VAL A 151 -44.88 -22.06 7.02
N TYR A 152 -45.47 -21.43 6.05
CA TYR A 152 -44.82 -20.90 4.87
C TYR A 152 -45.03 -19.39 4.90
N ARG A 153 -43.94 -18.64 4.83
CA ARG A 153 -43.95 -17.16 4.83
C ARG A 153 -43.13 -16.64 3.69
N ALA A 154 -43.68 -15.75 2.91
CA ALA A 154 -42.97 -14.88 2.00
C ALA A 154 -43.17 -13.45 2.46
N GLU A 155 -42.09 -12.67 2.52
CA GLU A 155 -42.12 -11.31 3.06
C GLU A 155 -41.23 -10.39 2.22
N LEU A 156 -41.72 -9.19 1.94
CA LEU A 156 -41.00 -8.10 1.34
C LEU A 156 -41.00 -6.91 2.31
N ASP A 157 -39.81 -6.56 2.81
CA ASP A 157 -39.61 -5.44 3.73
C ASP A 157 -38.94 -4.28 3.01
N ALA A 158 -39.41 -3.06 3.24
CA ALA A 158 -38.84 -1.82 2.80
C ALA A 158 -38.57 -0.94 4.02
N LYS A 159 -37.30 -0.57 4.22
CA LYS A 159 -36.89 0.36 5.30
C LYS A 159 -36.22 1.58 4.71
N TRP A 160 -36.69 2.75 5.08
CA TRP A 160 -36.16 4.02 4.62
C TRP A 160 -36.01 5.01 5.76
N LEU A 161 -34.78 5.41 6.03
CA LEU A 161 -34.49 6.45 6.99
C LEU A 161 -34.72 7.81 6.34
N LEU A 162 -35.73 8.57 6.79
CA LEU A 162 -36.07 9.86 6.23
C LEU A 162 -35.21 11.00 6.83
N LEU A 163 -35.10 11.02 8.17
CA LEU A 163 -34.42 12.08 8.89
C LEU A 163 -33.53 11.50 10.00
N ASP A 164 -32.29 11.99 10.10
CA ASP A 164 -31.29 11.59 11.09
C ASP A 164 -30.43 12.75 11.61
N PHE A 165 -30.91 13.98 11.41
CA PHE A 165 -30.24 15.22 11.86
C PHE A 165 -28.77 15.34 11.47
N GLY A 166 -28.39 14.76 10.32
CA GLY A 166 -27.06 14.90 9.75
C GLY A 166 -26.11 13.75 10.01
N GLU A 167 -26.57 12.63 10.60
CA GLU A 167 -25.70 11.46 10.80
C GLU A 167 -25.18 10.92 9.45
N ARG A 168 -26.08 10.63 8.48
CA ARG A 168 -25.68 10.14 7.14
C ARG A 168 -24.81 11.14 6.40
N SER A 169 -25.17 12.43 6.43
CA SER A 169 -24.39 13.46 5.75
C SER A 169 -22.97 13.57 6.31
N SER A 170 -22.79 13.39 7.61
CA SER A 170 -21.48 13.38 8.24
C SER A 170 -20.67 12.13 7.89
N VAL A 171 -21.31 10.96 7.78
CA VAL A 171 -20.67 9.71 7.31
C VAL A 171 -20.20 9.87 5.87
N VAL A 172 -21.04 10.41 4.97
CA VAL A 172 -20.67 10.67 3.58
C VAL A 172 -19.56 11.71 3.48
N ALA A 173 -19.61 12.79 4.26
CA ALA A 173 -18.55 13.79 4.30
C ALA A 173 -17.22 13.18 4.73
N SER A 174 -17.20 12.41 5.81
CA SER A 174 -16.00 11.69 6.26
C SER A 174 -15.46 10.72 5.20
N ALA A 175 -16.35 10.00 4.49
CA ALA A 175 -15.94 9.11 3.39
C ALA A 175 -15.34 9.88 2.20
N LYS A 176 -15.85 11.07 1.89
CA LYS A 176 -15.29 11.97 0.87
C LYS A 176 -13.90 12.47 1.24
N GLU A 177 -13.66 12.81 2.50
CA GLU A 177 -12.32 13.17 2.98
C GLU A 177 -11.35 11.98 2.88
N GLN A 178 -11.82 10.75 3.18
CA GLN A 178 -11.02 9.54 2.99
C GLN A 178 -10.69 9.29 1.51
N LEU A 179 -11.60 9.60 0.60
CA LEU A 179 -11.34 9.57 -0.84
C LEU A 179 -10.29 10.61 -1.25
N ILE A 180 -10.34 11.82 -0.70
CA ILE A 180 -9.29 12.83 -0.91
C ILE A 180 -7.93 12.29 -0.44
N MET A 181 -7.86 11.70 0.75
CA MET A 181 -6.64 11.09 1.28
C MET A 181 -6.08 10.00 0.34
N ALA A 182 -6.94 9.14 -0.20
CA ALA A 182 -6.53 8.07 -1.10
C ALA A 182 -6.04 8.63 -2.45
N ASN A 183 -6.72 9.62 -3.03
CA ASN A 183 -6.31 10.27 -4.27
C ASN A 183 -4.98 11.02 -4.14
N VAL A 184 -4.78 11.71 -3.03
CA VAL A 184 -3.53 12.40 -2.73
C VAL A 184 -2.41 11.40 -2.44
N GLY A 185 -2.72 10.28 -1.78
CA GLY A 185 -1.81 9.15 -1.60
C GLY A 185 -1.35 8.54 -2.93
N PHE A 186 -2.25 8.44 -3.92
CA PHE A 186 -1.89 8.04 -5.28
C PHE A 186 -0.88 9.02 -5.91
N ASN A 187 -1.10 10.33 -5.79
CA ASN A 187 -0.16 11.34 -6.27
C ASN A 187 1.20 11.26 -5.56
N ALA A 188 1.21 11.02 -4.25
CA ALA A 188 2.43 10.83 -3.48
C ALA A 188 3.23 9.59 -3.95
N THR A 189 2.54 8.51 -4.30
CA THR A 189 3.16 7.30 -4.87
C THR A 189 3.83 7.60 -6.20
N HIS A 190 3.19 8.37 -7.09
CA HIS A 190 3.81 8.82 -8.35
C HIS A 190 5.09 9.61 -8.09
N GLN A 191 5.05 10.61 -7.19
CA GLN A 191 6.25 11.40 -6.84
C GLN A 191 7.38 10.52 -6.29
N LYS A 192 7.06 9.55 -5.43
CA LYS A 192 8.02 8.58 -4.90
C LYS A 192 8.70 7.79 -6.03
N ILE A 193 7.91 7.26 -6.98
CA ILE A 193 8.43 6.46 -8.09
C ILE A 193 9.31 7.31 -9.02
N VAL A 194 8.89 8.53 -9.35
CA VAL A 194 9.71 9.46 -10.14
C VAL A 194 11.05 9.71 -9.45
N PHE A 195 11.03 9.94 -8.14
CA PHE A 195 12.24 10.10 -7.35
C PHE A 195 13.12 8.85 -7.36
N GLU A 196 12.55 7.69 -7.10
CA GLU A 196 13.28 6.42 -7.01
C GLU A 196 13.92 6.04 -8.34
N VAL A 197 13.18 6.11 -9.45
CA VAL A 197 13.73 5.87 -10.79
C VAL A 197 14.86 6.86 -11.11
N THR A 198 14.69 8.13 -10.75
CA THR A 198 15.71 9.16 -10.96
C THR A 198 16.99 8.85 -10.16
N ASP A 199 16.84 8.51 -8.90
CA ASP A 199 17.97 8.16 -8.02
C ASP A 199 18.72 6.92 -8.54
N ARG A 200 17.99 5.84 -8.88
CA ARG A 200 18.58 4.60 -9.44
C ARG A 200 19.24 4.84 -10.81
N PHE A 201 18.66 5.70 -11.64
CA PHE A 201 19.28 6.09 -12.92
C PHE A 201 20.66 6.74 -12.71
N TYR A 202 20.77 7.70 -11.78
CA TYR A 202 22.03 8.35 -11.50
C TYR A 202 23.02 7.44 -10.77
N GLN A 203 22.55 6.56 -9.89
CA GLN A 203 23.39 5.53 -9.26
C GLN A 203 24.01 4.58 -10.30
N LEU A 204 23.22 4.08 -11.26
CA LEU A 204 23.73 3.25 -12.35
C LEU A 204 24.74 4.00 -13.20
N GLY A 205 24.44 5.24 -13.57
CA GLY A 205 25.38 6.05 -14.34
C GLY A 205 26.72 6.26 -13.63
N THR A 206 26.68 6.50 -12.30
CA THR A 206 27.87 6.62 -11.47
C THR A 206 28.65 5.30 -11.38
N ALA A 207 27.95 4.18 -11.20
CA ALA A 207 28.56 2.85 -11.16
C ALA A 207 29.29 2.54 -12.48
N ARG A 208 28.70 2.86 -13.64
CA ARG A 208 29.36 2.74 -14.95
C ARG A 208 30.63 3.58 -15.06
N GLN A 209 30.57 4.83 -14.59
CA GLN A 209 31.78 5.68 -14.59
C GLN A 209 32.90 5.12 -13.70
N LYS A 210 32.51 4.51 -12.55
CA LYS A 210 33.47 3.82 -11.69
C LYS A 210 34.13 2.61 -12.34
N VAL A 211 33.40 1.84 -13.14
CA VAL A 211 33.99 0.77 -13.95
C VAL A 211 35.02 1.32 -14.93
N LEU A 212 34.70 2.41 -15.64
CA LEU A 212 35.66 3.05 -16.57
C LEU A 212 36.89 3.58 -15.83
N VAL A 213 36.74 4.18 -14.63
CA VAL A 213 37.85 4.59 -13.78
C VAL A 213 38.71 3.40 -13.35
N ALA A 214 38.11 2.29 -12.96
CA ALA A 214 38.82 1.06 -12.58
C ALA A 214 39.60 0.46 -13.77
N GLN A 215 39.00 0.42 -14.97
CA GLN A 215 39.66 -0.01 -16.20
C GLN A 215 40.86 0.86 -16.55
N SER A 216 40.69 2.20 -16.50
CA SER A 216 41.79 3.13 -16.76
C SER A 216 42.89 3.02 -15.70
N SER A 217 42.53 2.66 -14.45
CA SER A 217 43.54 2.42 -13.39
C SER A 217 44.29 1.10 -13.62
N LEU A 218 43.63 0.07 -14.15
CA LEU A 218 44.30 -1.18 -14.55
C LEU A 218 45.27 -0.96 -15.70
N GLU A 219 44.86 -0.22 -16.74
CA GLU A 219 45.77 0.13 -17.86
C GLU A 219 47.00 0.91 -17.38
N ALA A 220 46.79 1.87 -16.47
CA ALA A 220 47.89 2.61 -15.87
C ALA A 220 48.84 1.70 -15.03
N ALA A 221 48.27 0.78 -14.22
CA ALA A 221 49.03 -0.18 -13.44
C ALA A 221 49.85 -1.12 -14.31
N GLN A 222 49.29 -1.64 -15.40
CA GLN A 222 50.00 -2.47 -16.38
C GLN A 222 51.12 -1.70 -17.10
N THR A 223 50.87 -0.43 -17.43
CA THR A 223 51.91 0.44 -18.01
C THR A 223 53.08 0.64 -17.04
N VAL A 224 52.79 0.87 -15.76
CA VAL A 224 53.83 0.97 -14.72
C VAL A 224 54.56 -0.35 -14.52
N GLU A 225 53.86 -1.48 -14.49
CA GLU A 225 54.46 -2.81 -14.39
C GLU A 225 55.45 -3.08 -15.54
N GLN A 226 55.06 -2.78 -16.78
CA GLN A 226 55.95 -2.90 -17.95
C GLN A 226 57.17 -1.98 -17.83
N ALA A 227 57.00 -0.75 -17.36
CA ALA A 227 58.14 0.19 -17.13
C ALA A 227 59.09 -0.33 -16.05
N VAL A 228 58.57 -0.89 -14.94
CA VAL A 228 59.38 -1.48 -13.87
C VAL A 228 60.12 -2.74 -14.41
N GLN A 229 59.46 -3.58 -15.16
CA GLN A 229 60.07 -4.77 -15.78
C GLN A 229 61.27 -4.35 -16.67
N ALA A 230 61.07 -3.38 -17.56
CA ALA A 230 62.13 -2.89 -18.43
C ALA A 230 63.33 -2.29 -17.63
N ARG A 231 63.08 -1.65 -16.50
CA ARG A 231 64.16 -1.18 -15.61
C ARG A 231 64.86 -2.27 -14.88
N VAL A 232 64.17 -3.34 -14.47
CA VAL A 232 64.78 -4.54 -13.88
C VAL A 232 65.70 -5.24 -14.89
N ASP A 233 65.22 -5.39 -16.13
CA ASP A 233 66.00 -6.01 -17.21
C ASP A 233 67.29 -5.25 -17.55
N ASN A 234 67.26 -3.93 -17.32
CA ASN A 234 68.44 -3.04 -17.48
C ASN A 234 69.25 -2.87 -16.18
N GLY A 235 68.90 -3.57 -15.09
CA GLY A 235 69.60 -3.46 -13.80
C GLY A 235 69.34 -2.13 -13.03
N LEU A 236 68.32 -1.35 -13.41
CA LEU A 236 67.96 -0.03 -12.86
C LEU A 236 66.86 -0.08 -11.82
N ALA A 237 66.24 -1.23 -11.58
CA ALA A 237 65.27 -1.48 -10.56
C ALA A 237 65.45 -2.88 -9.93
N THR A 238 64.79 -3.08 -8.77
CA THR A 238 64.97 -4.35 -8.02
C THR A 238 63.83 -5.33 -8.29
N ARG A 239 64.11 -6.64 -8.10
CA ARG A 239 63.04 -7.67 -8.21
C ARG A 239 61.85 -7.47 -7.23
N PRO A 240 62.04 -7.02 -5.97
CA PRO A 240 60.91 -6.66 -5.09
C PRO A 240 60.04 -5.56 -5.67
N GLU A 241 60.55 -4.54 -6.35
CA GLU A 241 59.75 -3.50 -7.01
C GLU A 241 58.87 -4.08 -8.11
N LEU A 242 59.38 -5.03 -8.92
CA LEU A 242 58.62 -5.72 -9.94
C LEU A 242 57.47 -6.51 -9.31
N LEU A 243 57.73 -7.32 -8.26
CA LEU A 243 56.69 -8.05 -7.57
C LEU A 243 55.61 -7.17 -6.98
N GLN A 244 55.98 -5.99 -6.48
CA GLN A 244 55.02 -4.97 -6.02
C GLN A 244 54.17 -4.40 -7.19
N ALA A 245 54.80 -4.18 -8.36
CA ALA A 245 54.07 -3.73 -9.54
C ALA A 245 53.07 -4.80 -10.05
N GLN A 246 53.47 -6.05 -10.06
CA GLN A 246 52.58 -7.19 -10.39
C GLN A 246 51.44 -7.32 -9.38
N GLN A 247 51.71 -7.17 -8.09
CA GLN A 247 50.66 -7.14 -7.05
C GLN A 247 49.67 -6.00 -7.28
N GLN A 248 50.15 -4.78 -7.60
CA GLN A 248 49.29 -3.62 -7.86
C GLN A 248 48.42 -3.84 -9.13
N SER A 249 49.00 -4.41 -10.20
CA SER A 249 48.28 -4.76 -11.42
C SER A 249 47.17 -5.81 -11.15
N ALA A 250 47.48 -6.85 -10.38
CA ALA A 250 46.51 -7.84 -9.95
C ALA A 250 45.37 -7.25 -9.05
N GLN A 251 45.75 -6.32 -8.14
CA GLN A 251 44.77 -5.64 -7.31
C GLN A 251 43.81 -4.77 -8.13
N THR A 252 44.33 -4.00 -9.09
CA THR A 252 43.46 -3.18 -9.95
C THR A 252 42.61 -4.02 -10.89
N ALA A 253 43.05 -5.20 -11.31
CA ALA A 253 42.24 -6.15 -12.05
C ALA A 253 41.05 -6.68 -11.18
N PHE A 254 41.32 -7.02 -9.93
CA PHE A 254 40.29 -7.37 -8.97
C PHE A 254 39.27 -6.22 -8.76
N ASP A 255 39.74 -4.98 -8.66
CA ASP A 255 38.91 -3.80 -8.49
C ASP A 255 37.97 -3.56 -9.69
N VAL A 256 38.38 -3.91 -10.92
CA VAL A 256 37.53 -3.88 -12.11
C VAL A 256 36.36 -4.88 -11.97
N GLU A 257 36.63 -6.12 -11.57
CA GLU A 257 35.57 -7.09 -11.36
C GLU A 257 34.63 -6.68 -10.22
N ALA A 258 35.17 -6.16 -9.11
CA ALA A 258 34.36 -5.70 -7.99
C ALA A 258 33.44 -4.52 -8.39
N THR A 259 33.95 -3.55 -9.13
CA THR A 259 33.13 -2.40 -9.62
C THR A 259 32.13 -2.83 -10.70
N SER A 260 32.43 -3.83 -11.53
CA SER A 260 31.49 -4.40 -12.49
C SER A 260 30.31 -5.12 -11.79
N GLY A 261 30.59 -5.76 -10.66
CA GLY A 261 29.54 -6.32 -9.79
C GLY A 261 28.59 -5.24 -9.27
N VAL A 262 29.16 -4.13 -8.75
CA VAL A 262 28.34 -2.99 -8.27
C VAL A 262 27.52 -2.36 -9.41
N GLU A 263 28.07 -2.26 -10.63
CA GLU A 263 27.28 -1.79 -11.79
C GLU A 263 26.11 -2.72 -12.11
N SER A 264 26.35 -4.02 -12.05
CA SER A 264 25.30 -5.03 -12.28
C SER A 264 24.18 -4.90 -11.24
N ASP A 265 24.52 -4.74 -9.95
CA ASP A 265 23.56 -4.53 -8.87
C ASP A 265 22.76 -3.24 -9.06
N ALA A 266 23.42 -2.14 -9.43
CA ALA A 266 22.77 -0.87 -9.71
C ALA A 266 21.80 -0.96 -10.90
N ARG A 267 22.15 -1.76 -11.92
CA ARG A 267 21.28 -2.03 -13.08
C ARG A 267 20.04 -2.81 -12.66
N VAL A 268 20.20 -3.85 -11.84
CA VAL A 268 19.07 -4.63 -11.29
C VAL A 268 18.15 -3.72 -10.48
N ALA A 269 18.69 -2.88 -9.60
CA ALA A 269 17.93 -1.96 -8.79
C ALA A 269 17.12 -0.93 -9.64
N LEU A 270 17.71 -0.44 -10.74
CA LEU A 270 16.98 0.43 -11.68
C LEU A 270 15.83 -0.35 -12.37
N VAL A 271 16.08 -1.54 -12.87
CA VAL A 271 15.08 -2.37 -13.55
C VAL A 271 13.92 -2.70 -12.60
N GLU A 272 14.22 -2.99 -11.34
CA GLU A 272 13.23 -3.24 -10.30
C GLU A 272 12.38 -1.98 -10.02
N SER A 273 13.00 -0.80 -9.91
CA SER A 273 12.26 0.45 -9.66
C SER A 273 11.29 0.81 -10.77
N ILE A 274 11.53 0.34 -11.99
CA ILE A 274 10.65 0.49 -13.15
C ILE A 274 9.49 -0.53 -13.15
N GLY A 275 9.57 -1.56 -12.29
CA GLY A 275 8.59 -2.65 -12.23
C GLY A 275 8.81 -3.73 -13.29
N LEU A 276 10.04 -3.91 -13.75
CA LEU A 276 10.43 -4.92 -14.74
C LEU A 276 11.21 -6.06 -14.08
N LEU A 277 11.26 -7.20 -14.77
CA LEU A 277 12.11 -8.33 -14.34
C LEU A 277 13.59 -8.04 -14.65
N PRO A 278 14.54 -8.43 -13.79
CA PRO A 278 15.97 -8.24 -14.02
C PRO A 278 16.51 -8.88 -15.30
N THR A 279 15.78 -9.83 -15.86
CA THR A 279 16.13 -10.55 -17.10
C THR A 279 15.86 -9.75 -18.37
N VAL A 280 15.14 -8.60 -18.26
CA VAL A 280 14.84 -7.74 -19.41
C VAL A 280 16.08 -6.97 -19.82
N PRO A 281 16.55 -7.09 -21.08
CA PRO A 281 17.67 -6.29 -21.57
C PRO A 281 17.25 -4.82 -21.68
N LEU A 282 17.80 -3.99 -20.80
CA LEU A 282 17.56 -2.54 -20.77
C LEU A 282 18.84 -1.80 -21.08
N HIS A 283 18.83 -1.05 -22.21
CA HIS A 283 19.89 -0.14 -22.56
C HIS A 283 19.53 1.29 -22.07
N VAL A 284 20.35 1.83 -21.21
CA VAL A 284 20.13 3.13 -20.57
C VAL A 284 21.16 4.12 -21.08
N ALA A 285 20.71 5.33 -21.38
CA ALA A 285 21.57 6.41 -21.83
C ALA A 285 22.63 6.75 -20.76
N ASP A 286 23.84 7.08 -21.23
CA ASP A 286 24.90 7.56 -20.34
C ASP A 286 24.53 8.91 -19.73
N LEU A 287 25.14 9.18 -18.57
CA LEU A 287 25.08 10.49 -17.93
C LEU A 287 25.77 11.49 -18.85
N GLY A 288 25.04 12.08 -19.79
CA GLY A 288 25.59 13.16 -20.59
C GLY A 288 26.06 14.32 -19.72
N GLN A 289 27.00 15.13 -20.22
CA GLN A 289 27.37 16.41 -19.59
C GLN A 289 26.18 17.37 -19.62
N ARG A 290 25.15 17.12 -18.79
CA ARG A 290 24.09 18.09 -18.60
C ARG A 290 24.61 19.16 -17.68
N SER A 291 24.70 20.38 -18.18
CA SER A 291 24.90 21.55 -17.35
C SER A 291 23.78 21.58 -16.29
N THR A 292 24.17 21.56 -15.04
CA THR A 292 23.25 21.81 -13.93
C THR A 292 22.68 23.21 -14.12
N SER A 293 21.44 23.27 -14.60
CA SER A 293 20.71 24.53 -14.60
C SER A 293 20.57 24.97 -13.14
N GLU A 294 20.98 26.19 -12.84
CA GLU A 294 20.85 26.88 -11.54
C GLU A 294 19.39 27.05 -11.06
N GLN A 295 18.48 26.26 -11.58
CA GLN A 295 17.02 26.41 -11.41
C GLN A 295 16.47 26.15 -9.99
N ALA A 296 17.31 25.82 -9.02
CA ALA A 296 16.91 25.87 -7.60
C ALA A 296 17.19 27.26 -6.99
N SER A 297 16.85 28.34 -7.72
CA SER A 297 17.03 29.73 -7.30
C SER A 297 15.81 30.21 -6.52
N GLY A 298 15.64 29.75 -5.28
CA GLY A 298 14.69 30.30 -4.32
C GLY A 298 15.34 30.40 -2.93
N SER A 299 14.84 31.29 -2.11
CA SER A 299 15.19 31.29 -0.70
C SER A 299 14.65 30.02 -0.04
N VAL A 300 15.30 29.53 1.00
CA VAL A 300 14.83 28.34 1.73
C VAL A 300 13.41 28.58 2.30
N ASP A 301 13.09 29.83 2.68
CA ASP A 301 11.79 30.20 3.21
C ASP A 301 10.68 30.09 2.14
N GLU A 302 10.98 30.45 0.88
CA GLU A 302 10.06 30.25 -0.24
C GLU A 302 9.80 28.77 -0.50
N LEU A 303 10.85 27.94 -0.44
CA LEU A 303 10.75 26.50 -0.62
C LEU A 303 9.91 25.86 0.52
N ILE A 304 10.12 26.29 1.75
CA ILE A 304 9.32 25.86 2.91
C ILE A 304 7.85 26.28 2.74
N SER A 305 7.58 27.52 2.38
CA SER A 305 6.21 28.00 2.15
C SER A 305 5.51 27.20 1.05
N ARG A 306 6.24 26.88 0.00
CA ARG A 306 5.75 26.03 -1.09
C ARG A 306 5.43 24.61 -0.61
N ALA A 307 6.36 23.99 0.12
CA ALA A 307 6.16 22.67 0.69
C ALA A 307 4.92 22.59 1.58
N LEU A 308 4.78 23.55 2.49
CA LEU A 308 3.63 23.60 3.42
C LEU A 308 2.27 23.78 2.72
N SER A 309 2.27 24.32 1.50
CA SER A 309 1.03 24.52 0.72
C SER A 309 0.75 23.41 -0.33
N GLN A 310 1.75 22.63 -0.75
CA GLN A 310 1.63 21.77 -1.92
C GLN A 310 1.92 20.29 -1.66
N ARG A 311 2.53 19.94 -0.54
CA ARG A 311 2.89 18.55 -0.22
C ARG A 311 1.65 17.66 -0.09
N PRO A 312 1.61 16.53 -0.81
CA PRO A 312 0.47 15.60 -0.77
C PRO A 312 0.23 15.02 0.63
N ASP A 313 1.29 14.69 1.36
CA ASP A 313 1.17 14.12 2.71
C ASP A 313 0.51 15.09 3.71
N LEU A 314 0.80 16.40 3.61
CA LEU A 314 0.15 17.43 4.44
C LEU A 314 -1.34 17.58 4.07
N VAL A 315 -1.67 17.52 2.79
CA VAL A 315 -3.08 17.54 2.33
C VAL A 315 -3.82 16.32 2.86
N ALA A 316 -3.20 15.13 2.85
CA ALA A 316 -3.80 13.93 3.40
C ALA A 316 -4.04 14.05 4.92
N LYS A 317 -3.07 14.60 5.68
CA LYS A 317 -3.23 14.84 7.12
C LYS A 317 -4.34 15.86 7.42
N LEU A 318 -4.46 16.92 6.63
CA LEU A 318 -5.54 17.90 6.76
C LEU A 318 -6.92 17.28 6.45
N ALA A 319 -7.03 16.46 5.41
CA ALA A 319 -8.24 15.71 5.10
C ALA A 319 -8.62 14.75 6.24
N ASN A 320 -7.62 14.13 6.91
CA ASN A 320 -7.88 13.32 8.10
C ASN A 320 -8.49 14.16 9.24
N VAL A 321 -7.99 15.36 9.49
CA VAL A 321 -8.59 16.29 10.48
C VAL A 321 -10.05 16.57 10.13
N TYR A 322 -10.37 16.88 8.89
CA TYR A 322 -11.76 17.11 8.45
C TYR A 322 -12.63 15.86 8.61
N ALA A 323 -12.11 14.67 8.28
CA ALA A 323 -12.83 13.41 8.50
C ALA A 323 -13.17 13.19 9.99
N LYS A 324 -12.25 13.56 10.93
CA LYS A 324 -12.49 13.48 12.37
C LYS A 324 -13.49 14.53 12.86
N GLN A 325 -13.48 15.73 12.29
CA GLN A 325 -14.52 16.74 12.56
C GLN A 325 -15.90 16.25 12.13
N ASP A 326 -16.00 15.58 10.99
CA ASP A 326 -17.27 15.01 10.54
C ASP A 326 -17.70 13.82 11.41
N GLN A 327 -16.76 13.05 11.96
CA GLN A 327 -17.06 12.00 12.94
C GLN A 327 -17.68 12.60 14.23
N ILE A 328 -17.21 13.75 14.71
CA ILE A 328 -17.86 14.46 15.84
C ILE A 328 -19.27 14.86 15.48
N LYS A 329 -19.51 15.41 14.27
CA LYS A 329 -20.87 15.76 13.81
C LYS A 329 -21.78 14.52 13.77
N LYS A 330 -21.27 13.38 13.31
CA LYS A 330 -21.99 12.10 13.32
C LYS A 330 -22.40 11.71 14.73
N VAL A 331 -21.45 11.70 15.70
CA VAL A 331 -21.76 11.33 17.08
C VAL A 331 -22.75 12.32 17.71
N ARG A 332 -22.64 13.61 17.38
CA ARG A 332 -23.62 14.63 17.83
C ARG A 332 -25.01 14.36 17.27
N ALA A 333 -25.12 13.90 16.04
CA ALA A 333 -26.41 13.55 15.43
C ALA A 333 -27.10 12.35 16.13
N GLU A 334 -26.35 11.44 16.78
CA GLU A 334 -26.91 10.34 17.56
C GLU A 334 -27.70 10.77 18.79
N TYR A 335 -27.63 12.06 19.20
CA TYR A 335 -28.45 12.60 20.29
C TYR A 335 -29.85 13.01 19.84
N TYR A 336 -30.10 13.11 18.54
CA TYR A 336 -31.37 13.54 17.98
C TYR A 336 -32.27 12.38 17.57
N PRO A 337 -33.61 12.58 17.47
CA PRO A 337 -34.52 11.55 17.01
C PRO A 337 -34.22 11.12 15.57
N LYS A 338 -34.46 9.85 15.28
CA LYS A 338 -34.43 9.33 13.90
C LYS A 338 -35.87 9.07 13.44
N LEU A 339 -36.18 9.46 12.20
CA LEU A 339 -37.48 9.21 11.58
C LEU A 339 -37.28 8.26 10.39
N ALA A 340 -37.97 7.14 10.43
CA ALA A 340 -37.92 6.10 9.40
C ALA A 340 -39.31 5.70 8.93
N VAL A 341 -39.39 5.25 7.70
CA VAL A 341 -40.56 4.53 7.16
C VAL A 341 -40.19 3.06 7.06
N ASP A 342 -41.03 2.23 7.67
CA ASP A 342 -40.99 0.78 7.58
C ASP A 342 -42.25 0.31 6.86
N ALA A 343 -42.11 -0.34 5.72
CA ALA A 343 -43.22 -0.90 4.97
C ALA A 343 -42.97 -2.41 4.76
N HIS A 344 -43.98 -3.21 4.97
CA HIS A 344 -43.87 -4.64 4.73
C HIS A 344 -45.10 -5.18 4.03
N VAL A 345 -44.89 -6.17 3.19
CA VAL A 345 -45.90 -7.01 2.59
C VAL A 345 -45.50 -8.45 2.88
N SER A 346 -46.37 -9.18 3.57
CA SER A 346 -46.10 -10.59 3.85
C SER A 346 -47.32 -11.47 3.51
N GLU A 347 -47.03 -12.65 3.05
CA GLU A 347 -47.97 -13.71 2.84
C GLU A 347 -47.59 -14.89 3.74
N THR A 348 -48.52 -15.29 4.61
CA THR A 348 -48.26 -16.37 5.55
C THR A 348 -49.35 -17.42 5.37
N GLU A 349 -48.92 -18.63 5.07
CA GLU A 349 -49.77 -19.82 5.09
C GLU A 349 -49.43 -20.61 6.36
N LEU A 350 -50.42 -20.82 7.21
CA LEU A 350 -50.31 -21.56 8.45
C LEU A 350 -51.28 -22.69 8.47
N ASP A 351 -50.80 -23.93 8.46
CA ASP A 351 -51.59 -25.13 8.67
C ASP A 351 -51.33 -25.69 10.06
N VAL A 352 -52.37 -25.78 10.87
CA VAL A 352 -52.30 -26.38 12.21
C VAL A 352 -53.11 -27.65 12.23
N SER A 353 -52.50 -28.74 12.65
CA SER A 353 -53.17 -30.05 12.86
C SER A 353 -53.12 -30.40 14.35
N ILE A 354 -54.22 -30.98 14.83
CA ILE A 354 -54.36 -31.44 16.21
C ILE A 354 -54.76 -32.91 16.15
N ALA A 355 -54.00 -33.78 16.79
CA ALA A 355 -54.24 -35.22 16.83
C ALA A 355 -54.54 -35.81 15.43
N ASP A 356 -53.64 -35.52 14.47
CA ASP A 356 -53.69 -35.96 13.06
C ASP A 356 -54.87 -35.45 12.23
N SER A 357 -55.69 -34.54 12.76
CA SER A 357 -56.76 -33.90 12.03
C SER A 357 -56.44 -32.43 11.76
N LYS A 358 -56.67 -31.96 10.52
CA LYS A 358 -56.49 -30.53 10.19
C LYS A 358 -57.49 -29.72 11.00
N TYR A 359 -56.98 -28.88 11.91
CA TYR A 359 -57.81 -28.05 12.80
C TYR A 359 -58.03 -26.67 12.22
N PHE A 360 -57.00 -26.08 11.66
CA PHE A 360 -57.01 -24.70 11.17
C PHE A 360 -56.01 -24.53 10.02
N GLY A 361 -56.43 -23.84 8.99
CA GLY A 361 -55.56 -23.35 7.92
C GLY A 361 -55.91 -21.89 7.66
N ASP A 362 -54.93 -21.03 7.64
CA ASP A 362 -55.11 -19.61 7.33
C ASP A 362 -54.11 -19.18 6.26
N HIS A 363 -54.60 -18.42 5.31
CA HIS A 363 -53.83 -17.86 4.21
C HIS A 363 -54.24 -16.40 4.04
N ARG A 364 -53.39 -15.48 4.54
CA ARG A 364 -53.71 -14.04 4.51
C ARG A 364 -52.49 -13.20 4.19
N PRO A 365 -52.59 -12.30 3.20
CA PRO A 365 -51.63 -11.26 3.00
C PRO A 365 -51.75 -10.19 4.11
N THR A 366 -50.61 -9.74 4.60
CA THR A 366 -50.54 -8.63 5.53
C THR A 366 -49.76 -7.49 4.86
N ILE A 367 -50.31 -6.30 4.89
CA ILE A 367 -49.68 -5.10 4.36
C ILE A 367 -49.62 -4.06 5.48
N GLY A 368 -48.44 -3.52 5.73
CA GLY A 368 -48.27 -2.48 6.74
C GLY A 368 -47.31 -1.38 6.28
N VAL A 369 -47.58 -0.13 6.61
CA VAL A 369 -46.70 1.01 6.45
C VAL A 369 -46.67 1.78 7.75
N PHE A 370 -45.51 1.98 8.32
CA PHE A 370 -45.31 2.64 9.61
C PHE A 370 -44.32 3.78 9.46
N LEU A 371 -44.66 4.91 10.08
CA LEU A 371 -43.71 6.01 10.32
C LEU A 371 -43.21 5.88 11.75
N THR A 372 -41.95 5.55 11.90
CA THR A 372 -41.31 5.29 13.19
C THR A 372 -40.39 6.44 13.57
N ALA A 373 -40.64 7.06 14.74
CA ALA A 373 -39.72 8.00 15.35
C ALA A 373 -39.04 7.34 16.56
N SER A 374 -37.73 7.32 16.58
CA SER A 374 -36.96 6.72 17.68
C SER A 374 -35.92 7.71 18.22
N VAL A 375 -35.86 7.85 19.53
CA VAL A 375 -34.81 8.63 20.22
C VAL A 375 -34.31 7.84 21.43
N PRO A 376 -33.02 7.60 21.55
CA PRO A 376 -32.46 6.95 22.73
C PRO A 376 -32.47 7.94 23.91
N ILE A 377 -33.31 7.66 24.93
CA ILE A 377 -33.40 8.51 26.13
C ILE A 377 -32.21 8.26 27.05
N PHE A 378 -31.84 7.02 27.28
CA PHE A 378 -30.73 6.62 28.11
C PHE A 378 -30.00 5.42 27.49
N ASP A 379 -28.68 5.49 27.42
CA ASP A 379 -27.81 4.48 26.81
C ASP A 379 -26.60 4.11 27.70
N GLY A 380 -26.73 4.33 29.02
CA GLY A 380 -25.62 4.05 29.95
C GLY A 380 -24.42 4.99 29.78
N PHE A 381 -24.63 6.23 29.37
CA PHE A 381 -23.60 7.23 29.02
C PHE A 381 -22.76 6.89 27.79
N GLY A 382 -23.15 5.90 26.99
CA GLY A 382 -22.40 5.45 25.81
C GLY A 382 -22.09 6.59 24.82
N ARG A 383 -23.09 7.44 24.53
CA ARG A 383 -22.92 8.60 23.62
C ARG A 383 -21.93 9.64 24.15
N ARG A 384 -21.89 9.86 25.49
CA ARG A 384 -20.92 10.76 26.11
C ARG A 384 -19.50 10.27 25.88
N TYR A 385 -19.23 8.97 26.15
CA TYR A 385 -17.89 8.41 25.94
C TYR A 385 -17.51 8.32 24.45
N LYS A 386 -18.50 8.11 23.55
CA LYS A 386 -18.26 8.23 22.11
C LYS A 386 -17.83 9.65 21.71
N MET A 387 -18.45 10.67 22.29
CA MET A 387 -18.08 12.07 22.04
C MET A 387 -16.67 12.36 22.54
N GLU A 388 -16.35 12.01 23.77
CA GLU A 388 -15.02 12.18 24.36
C GLU A 388 -13.94 11.45 23.52
N ALA A 389 -14.24 10.25 23.04
CA ALA A 389 -13.34 9.51 22.13
C ALA A 389 -13.16 10.21 20.78
N ALA A 390 -14.25 10.70 20.16
CA ALA A 390 -14.17 11.41 18.88
C ALA A 390 -13.41 12.74 19.00
N GLU A 391 -13.56 13.46 20.11
CA GLU A 391 -12.80 14.69 20.40
C GLU A 391 -11.31 14.38 20.60
N ALA A 392 -10.98 13.32 21.34
CA ALA A 392 -9.59 12.88 21.50
C ALA A 392 -8.95 12.45 20.17
N GLU A 393 -9.70 11.76 19.30
CA GLU A 393 -9.26 11.41 17.95
C GLU A 393 -9.00 12.65 17.08
N LEU A 394 -9.84 13.70 17.18
CA LEU A 394 -9.62 14.96 16.48
C LEU A 394 -8.33 15.64 16.96
N HIS A 395 -8.14 15.81 18.27
CA HIS A 395 -6.93 16.41 18.83
C HIS A 395 -5.67 15.60 18.46
N GLY A 396 -5.79 14.26 18.39
CA GLY A 396 -4.73 13.39 17.88
C GLY A 396 -4.37 13.71 16.42
N ALA A 397 -5.39 13.82 15.54
CA ALA A 397 -5.19 14.14 14.13
C ALA A 397 -4.61 15.56 13.91
N GLU A 398 -5.02 16.54 14.71
CA GLU A 398 -4.45 17.91 14.69
C GLU A 398 -2.97 17.90 15.10
N SER A 399 -2.62 17.14 16.13
CA SER A 399 -1.24 16.96 16.57
C SER A 399 -0.38 16.26 15.53
N GLU A 400 -0.92 15.23 14.86
CA GLU A 400 -0.26 14.56 13.74
C GLU A 400 0.00 15.52 12.56
N LEU A 401 -0.96 16.39 12.24
CA LEU A 401 -0.78 17.42 11.21
C LEU A 401 0.32 18.42 11.59
N ALA A 402 0.35 18.86 12.84
CA ALA A 402 1.41 19.74 13.33
C ALA A 402 2.79 19.07 13.23
N GLY A 403 2.92 17.83 13.71
CA GLY A 403 4.16 17.06 13.59
C GLY A 403 4.60 16.80 12.14
N ALA A 404 3.64 16.58 11.22
CA ALA A 404 3.93 16.43 9.79
C ALA A 404 4.44 17.75 9.17
N ARG A 405 3.89 18.91 9.56
CA ARG A 405 4.39 20.24 9.14
C ARG A 405 5.82 20.46 9.58
N ASP A 406 6.14 20.15 10.85
CA ASP A 406 7.50 20.27 11.37
C ASP A 406 8.47 19.34 10.65
N SER A 407 8.04 18.13 10.32
CA SER A 407 8.85 17.18 9.53
C SER A 407 9.09 17.69 8.12
N ALA A 408 8.07 18.25 7.46
CA ALA A 408 8.19 18.84 6.14
C ALA A 408 9.22 19.99 6.12
N VAL A 409 9.19 20.88 7.12
CA VAL A 409 10.16 21.97 7.25
C VAL A 409 11.59 21.41 7.38
N ARG A 410 11.79 20.41 8.25
CA ARG A 410 13.11 19.78 8.43
C ARG A 410 13.61 19.09 7.16
N GLU A 411 12.74 18.40 6.43
CA GLU A 411 13.06 17.69 5.19
C GLU A 411 13.48 18.68 4.08
N VAL A 412 12.72 19.77 3.91
CA VAL A 412 13.07 20.82 2.93
C VAL A 412 14.41 21.46 3.28
N TRP A 413 14.63 21.81 4.56
CA TRP A 413 15.88 22.38 5.02
C TRP A 413 17.06 21.44 4.78
N LYS A 414 16.88 20.15 5.10
CA LYS A 414 17.91 19.14 4.86
C LYS A 414 18.21 19.01 3.37
N ALA A 415 17.20 18.84 2.52
CA ALA A 415 17.37 18.67 1.08
C ALA A 415 18.04 19.91 0.44
N TYR A 416 17.67 21.12 0.87
CA TYR A 416 18.31 22.36 0.44
C TYR A 416 19.79 22.41 0.84
N THR A 417 20.13 22.05 2.07
CA THR A 417 21.49 22.03 2.58
C THR A 417 22.33 20.97 1.84
N ASP A 418 21.78 19.79 1.61
CA ASP A 418 22.43 18.71 0.87
C ASP A 418 22.72 19.14 -0.58
N PHE A 419 21.74 19.77 -1.25
CA PHE A 419 21.93 20.30 -2.61
C PHE A 419 23.01 21.39 -2.67
N LYS A 420 22.97 22.38 -1.77
CA LYS A 420 24.01 23.43 -1.69
C LYS A 420 25.38 22.87 -1.39
N THR A 421 25.46 21.82 -0.57
CA THR A 421 26.71 21.13 -0.25
C THR A 421 27.23 20.36 -1.45
N ALA A 422 26.34 19.68 -2.22
CA ALA A 422 26.75 19.00 -3.45
C ALA A 422 27.33 19.94 -4.49
N LEU A 423 26.70 21.11 -4.68
CA LEU A 423 27.22 22.16 -5.58
C LEU A 423 28.63 22.64 -5.18
N ARG A 424 28.87 22.91 -3.88
CA ARG A 424 30.21 23.33 -3.39
C ARG A 424 31.25 22.21 -3.53
N LYS A 425 30.83 20.95 -3.28
CA LYS A 425 31.71 19.79 -3.48
C LYS A 425 32.12 19.62 -4.94
N GLN A 426 31.27 19.94 -5.91
CA GLN A 426 31.60 19.85 -7.33
C GLN A 426 32.78 20.75 -7.71
N ASP A 427 32.78 22.00 -7.26
CA ASP A 427 33.91 22.92 -7.51
C ASP A 427 35.21 22.40 -6.91
N SER A 428 35.14 21.89 -5.66
CA SER A 428 36.29 21.29 -5.00
C SER A 428 36.79 20.00 -5.67
N ALA A 429 35.83 19.14 -6.13
CA ALA A 429 36.15 17.91 -6.84
C ALA A 429 36.83 18.18 -8.19
N ALA A 430 36.38 19.21 -8.93
CA ALA A 430 37.02 19.61 -10.17
C ALA A 430 38.46 20.07 -9.96
N LYS A 431 38.74 20.87 -8.92
CA LYS A 431 40.09 21.27 -8.54
C LYS A 431 40.95 20.08 -8.12
N LEU A 432 40.40 19.18 -7.30
CA LEU A 432 41.04 17.94 -6.86
C LEU A 432 41.43 17.07 -8.07
N MET A 433 40.52 16.91 -9.02
CA MET A 433 40.73 16.12 -10.24
C MET A 433 41.89 16.68 -11.07
N THR A 434 41.89 18.01 -11.32
CA THR A 434 42.97 18.67 -12.07
C THR A 434 44.34 18.56 -11.36
N ALA A 435 44.37 18.78 -10.05
CA ALA A 435 45.59 18.67 -9.26
C ALA A 435 46.14 17.24 -9.22
N SER A 436 45.26 16.25 -9.05
CA SER A 436 45.67 14.82 -9.02
C SER A 436 46.15 14.33 -10.39
N GLN A 437 45.51 14.79 -11.50
CA GLN A 437 45.99 14.48 -12.85
C GLN A 437 47.39 15.06 -13.09
N ASN A 438 47.62 16.35 -12.81
CA ASN A 438 48.87 16.99 -12.96
C ASN A 438 49.98 16.33 -12.10
N ALA A 439 49.67 15.97 -10.86
CA ALA A 439 50.57 15.27 -9.98
C ALA A 439 50.96 13.89 -10.51
N PHE A 440 50.01 13.12 -10.99
CA PHE A 440 50.26 11.79 -11.59
C PHE A 440 51.18 11.92 -12.82
N ASP A 441 50.85 12.84 -13.73
CA ASP A 441 51.63 13.05 -14.96
C ASP A 441 53.08 13.46 -14.65
N ALA A 442 53.28 14.35 -13.69
CA ALA A 442 54.61 14.79 -13.27
C ALA A 442 55.43 13.67 -12.59
N VAL A 443 54.79 12.88 -11.70
CA VAL A 443 55.43 11.75 -11.01
C VAL A 443 55.75 10.63 -12.01
N LEU A 444 54.86 10.35 -12.98
CA LEU A 444 55.12 9.36 -14.04
C LEU A 444 56.32 9.71 -14.88
N GLU A 445 56.43 10.96 -15.30
CA GLU A 445 57.60 11.44 -16.07
C GLU A 445 58.90 11.40 -15.25
N SER A 446 58.86 11.84 -13.99
CA SER A 446 59.99 11.76 -13.06
C SER A 446 60.41 10.29 -12.82
N TYR A 447 59.49 9.36 -12.70
CA TYR A 447 59.79 7.94 -12.52
C TYR A 447 60.50 7.34 -13.77
N LYS A 448 60.03 7.67 -14.97
CA LYS A 448 60.66 7.23 -16.22
C LYS A 448 62.11 7.68 -16.29
N ASN A 449 62.41 8.87 -15.79
CA ASN A 449 63.76 9.46 -15.77
C ASN A 449 64.59 9.04 -14.53
N GLY A 450 64.07 8.20 -13.64
CA GLY A 450 64.75 7.72 -12.44
C GLY A 450 64.82 8.74 -11.29
N LEU A 451 64.03 9.82 -11.35
CA LEU A 451 64.00 10.91 -10.36
C LEU A 451 62.92 10.72 -9.29
N SER A 452 62.06 9.71 -9.44
CA SER A 452 60.98 9.38 -8.49
C SER A 452 61.02 7.89 -8.16
N THR A 453 60.41 7.50 -7.03
CA THR A 453 60.35 6.13 -6.53
C THR A 453 59.06 5.40 -6.94
N TYR A 454 59.08 4.06 -6.95
CA TYR A 454 57.89 3.25 -7.23
C TYR A 454 56.71 3.55 -6.28
N PRO A 455 56.89 3.69 -4.94
CA PRO A 455 55.79 4.04 -4.04
C PRO A 455 55.15 5.39 -4.37
N GLU A 456 55.89 6.38 -4.86
CA GLU A 456 55.37 7.71 -5.23
C GLU A 456 54.41 7.62 -6.43
N ILE A 457 54.78 6.84 -7.48
CA ILE A 457 53.88 6.67 -8.64
C ILE A 457 52.63 5.92 -8.28
N VAL A 458 52.70 4.87 -7.45
CA VAL A 458 51.54 4.14 -6.98
C VAL A 458 50.61 5.03 -6.13
N SER A 459 51.21 5.90 -5.27
CA SER A 459 50.43 6.85 -4.49
C SER A 459 49.71 7.87 -5.40
N ALA A 460 50.43 8.44 -6.37
CA ALA A 460 49.86 9.38 -7.32
C ALA A 460 48.71 8.75 -8.17
N GLN A 461 48.90 7.51 -8.60
CA GLN A 461 47.89 6.74 -9.33
C GLN A 461 46.62 6.52 -8.49
N ARG A 462 46.75 6.09 -7.23
CA ARG A 462 45.64 5.91 -6.31
C ARG A 462 44.88 7.22 -6.05
N ASN A 463 45.63 8.32 -5.86
CA ASN A 463 45.05 9.64 -5.65
C ASN A 463 44.24 10.10 -6.87
N LEU A 464 44.76 9.88 -8.09
CA LEU A 464 44.04 10.17 -9.33
C LEU A 464 42.78 9.34 -9.49
N ALA A 465 42.84 8.03 -9.24
CA ALA A 465 41.67 7.15 -9.28
C ALA A 465 40.60 7.58 -8.27
N SER A 466 41.02 7.94 -7.05
CA SER A 466 40.14 8.49 -6.01
C SER A 466 39.52 9.82 -6.44
N ALA A 467 40.29 10.75 -7.01
CA ALA A 467 39.79 12.04 -7.49
C ALA A 467 38.75 11.88 -8.62
N ARG A 468 38.98 10.96 -9.56
CA ARG A 468 38.03 10.61 -10.62
C ARG A 468 36.72 10.06 -10.03
N SER A 469 36.78 9.11 -9.09
CA SER A 469 35.62 8.56 -8.42
C SER A 469 34.84 9.66 -7.68
N VAL A 470 35.49 10.50 -6.89
CA VAL A 470 34.90 11.65 -6.18
C VAL A 470 34.21 12.62 -7.13
N SER A 471 34.78 12.88 -8.32
CA SER A 471 34.17 13.75 -9.32
C SER A 471 32.84 13.20 -9.82
N HIS A 472 32.75 11.90 -10.15
CA HIS A 472 31.53 11.24 -10.60
C HIS A 472 30.49 11.11 -9.48
N ASP A 473 30.90 10.77 -8.25
CA ASP A 473 30.01 10.73 -7.10
C ASP A 473 29.40 12.10 -6.82
N THR A 474 30.18 13.17 -6.92
CA THR A 474 29.71 14.54 -6.68
C THR A 474 28.72 14.98 -7.76
N GLN A 475 29.00 14.66 -9.02
CA GLN A 475 28.08 14.95 -10.13
C GLN A 475 26.72 14.25 -9.93
N SER A 476 26.72 12.99 -9.57
CA SER A 476 25.49 12.23 -9.25
C SER A 476 24.75 12.85 -8.06
N ALA A 477 25.49 13.19 -6.98
CA ALA A 477 24.92 13.78 -5.78
C ALA A 477 24.19 15.11 -6.04
N ILE A 478 24.59 15.90 -7.02
CA ILE A 478 23.86 17.12 -7.39
C ILE A 478 22.48 16.79 -7.96
N PHE A 479 22.41 15.83 -8.88
CA PHE A 479 21.14 15.47 -9.50
C PHE A 479 20.19 14.80 -8.52
N THR A 480 20.71 13.89 -7.68
CA THR A 480 19.88 13.20 -6.67
C THR A 480 19.42 14.17 -5.59
N SER A 481 20.27 15.09 -5.12
CA SER A 481 19.86 16.10 -4.13
C SER A 481 18.90 17.16 -4.70
N ALA A 482 19.04 17.54 -5.98
CA ALA A 482 18.08 18.40 -6.66
C ALA A 482 16.71 17.74 -6.78
N THR A 483 16.69 16.46 -7.12
CA THR A 483 15.43 15.67 -7.18
C THR A 483 14.82 15.49 -5.80
N ALA A 484 15.64 15.23 -4.77
CA ALA A 484 15.19 15.16 -3.37
C ALA A 484 14.60 16.50 -2.89
N LEU A 485 15.19 17.62 -3.31
CA LEU A 485 14.65 18.95 -3.01
C LEU A 485 13.29 19.15 -3.70
N ALA A 486 13.16 18.78 -4.98
CA ALA A 486 11.88 18.84 -5.70
C ALA A 486 10.82 17.93 -5.08
N LEU A 487 11.18 16.75 -4.58
CA LEU A 487 10.28 15.86 -3.84
C LEU A 487 9.84 16.51 -2.51
N SER A 488 10.80 17.06 -1.74
CA SER A 488 10.52 17.66 -0.43
C SER A 488 9.63 18.91 -0.52
N THR A 489 9.65 19.61 -1.64
CA THR A 489 8.75 20.75 -1.93
C THR A 489 7.41 20.35 -2.53
N GLY A 490 7.24 19.08 -2.95
CA GLY A 490 6.04 18.60 -3.63
C GLY A 490 5.96 18.95 -5.13
N ASP A 491 7.06 19.41 -5.73
CA ASP A 491 7.11 19.87 -7.12
C ASP A 491 7.40 18.76 -8.15
N LEU A 492 7.74 17.55 -7.69
CA LEU A 492 8.31 16.50 -8.55
C LEU A 492 7.31 15.95 -9.60
N ALA A 493 6.04 15.92 -9.29
CA ALA A 493 4.98 15.51 -10.23
C ALA A 493 3.74 16.37 -9.97
N ARG A 494 3.65 17.52 -10.62
CA ARG A 494 2.41 18.30 -10.60
C ARG A 494 1.41 17.65 -11.54
N PRO A 495 0.17 17.35 -11.07
CA PRO A 495 -0.89 17.04 -11.99
C PRO A 495 -1.03 18.23 -12.95
N SER A 496 -0.89 17.96 -14.26
CA SER A 496 -1.14 19.00 -15.27
C SER A 496 -2.55 19.54 -15.03
N ASN A 497 -2.67 20.84 -14.83
CA ASN A 497 -3.94 21.53 -14.57
C ASN A 497 -4.82 21.60 -15.85
N ARG A 498 -4.88 20.49 -16.60
CA ARG A 498 -5.85 20.32 -17.69
C ARG A 498 -7.15 19.87 -17.02
N PRO A 499 -8.21 20.68 -17.09
CA PRO A 499 -9.52 20.25 -16.64
C PRO A 499 -9.84 18.95 -17.36
N LEU A 500 -10.09 17.88 -16.61
CA LEU A 500 -10.63 16.63 -17.15
C LEU A 500 -11.88 17.02 -17.92
N ARG A 501 -11.85 16.92 -19.27
CA ARG A 501 -13.06 17.08 -20.07
C ARG A 501 -14.09 16.10 -19.51
N PRO A 502 -15.28 16.54 -19.11
CA PRO A 502 -16.30 15.64 -18.63
C PRO A 502 -16.52 14.58 -19.70
N ARG A 503 -16.31 13.33 -19.34
CA ARG A 503 -16.61 12.18 -20.20
C ARG A 503 -18.11 12.22 -20.44
N VAL A 504 -18.54 12.65 -21.62
CA VAL A 504 -19.94 12.58 -22.03
C VAL A 504 -20.31 11.10 -21.98
N VAL A 505 -21.02 10.70 -20.94
CA VAL A 505 -21.66 9.40 -20.86
C VAL A 505 -22.75 9.41 -21.92
N ARG A 506 -22.52 8.73 -23.05
CA ARG A 506 -23.58 8.46 -24.01
C ARG A 506 -24.62 7.61 -23.29
N PRO A 507 -25.91 7.99 -23.34
CA PRO A 507 -26.96 7.11 -22.83
C PRO A 507 -26.93 5.82 -23.65
N LEU A 508 -26.99 4.68 -22.96
CA LEU A 508 -27.25 3.39 -23.56
C LEU A 508 -28.63 3.48 -24.22
N GLU A 509 -28.67 3.55 -25.53
CA GLU A 509 -29.89 3.28 -26.31
C GLU A 509 -30.31 1.82 -26.04
N ARG A 510 -31.60 1.65 -25.83
CA ARG A 510 -32.33 0.44 -25.44
C ARG A 510 -32.18 -0.72 -26.42
#